data_74d9f9cb830ff8cdfcccb155e9bb7350
#
_entry.id   74d9f9cb830ff8cdfcccb155e9bb7350
#
_cell.length_a   1.000
_cell.length_b   1.000
_cell.length_c   1.000
_cell.angle_alpha   90.00
_cell.angle_beta   90.00
_cell.angle_gamma   90.00
#
_symmetry.space_group_name_H-M   'P 1'
#
loop_
_entity.id
_entity.type
_entity.pdbx_description
1 polymer ?
#
loop_
_entity_poly.entity_id
_entity_poly.type
_entity_poly.pdbx_seq_one_letter_code
_entity_poly.pdbx_strand_id
1 'polypeptide(L)'
;MNPNNRIHAIDAIAANVPAAPVASLPPDTSLETYGEDVFGEKEIRAYLPKATAAKLLATVNDGKPLDPSIADDVAHAMKDWALSKGATHFTHWFQPLTGGTAEKHDAFLEPAGPAQAVQRFSGRNLIGGETDASSFPSGGLRSTFEARGYTSWDPTSPAFIKRHANGATLCIPTVFCSYTGEALDSKTPLLRSVQAL
;
A
#
# COMPACT_ATOMS: atom_id res chain seq x y z
N MET A 1 -5.13 -33.37 -20.64
CA MET A 1 -3.87 -32.62 -20.48
C MET A 1 -2.95 -33.47 -19.63
N ASN A 2 -1.76 -33.82 -20.12
CA ASN A 2 -0.84 -34.73 -19.41
C ASN A 2 -0.29 -33.98 -18.15
N PRO A 3 -0.44 -34.53 -16.93
CA PRO A 3 0.04 -33.88 -15.70
C PRO A 3 1.55 -33.59 -15.74
N ASN A 4 2.33 -34.36 -16.50
CA ASN A 4 3.77 -34.16 -16.64
C ASN A 4 4.10 -32.83 -17.35
N ASN A 5 3.27 -32.33 -18.27
CA ASN A 5 3.52 -31.06 -18.95
C ASN A 5 3.49 -29.87 -17.98
N ARG A 6 2.70 -29.96 -16.91
CA ARG A 6 2.61 -28.93 -15.89
C ARG A 6 3.85 -28.91 -15.00
N ILE A 7 4.36 -30.07 -14.66
CA ILE A 7 5.61 -30.22 -13.89
C ILE A 7 6.78 -29.67 -14.71
N HIS A 8 6.89 -30.09 -15.99
CA HIS A 8 7.94 -29.58 -16.89
C HIS A 8 7.90 -28.07 -17.07
N ALA A 9 6.70 -27.43 -17.10
CA ALA A 9 6.58 -25.98 -17.17
C ALA A 9 7.05 -25.31 -15.87
N ILE A 10 6.75 -25.88 -14.72
CA ILE A 10 7.21 -25.39 -13.42
C ILE A 10 8.73 -25.52 -13.30
N ASP A 11 9.29 -26.65 -13.71
CA ASP A 11 10.73 -26.88 -13.69
C ASP A 11 11.47 -25.92 -14.64
N ALA A 12 10.90 -25.66 -15.82
CA ALA A 12 11.46 -24.70 -16.78
C ALA A 12 11.42 -23.25 -16.24
N ILE A 13 10.37 -22.87 -15.53
CA ILE A 13 10.27 -21.55 -14.88
C ILE A 13 11.29 -21.47 -13.74
N ALA A 14 11.40 -22.50 -12.91
CA ALA A 14 12.35 -22.54 -11.81
C ALA A 14 13.82 -22.53 -12.29
N ALA A 15 14.10 -23.17 -13.41
CA ALA A 15 15.44 -23.16 -14.02
C ALA A 15 15.81 -21.82 -14.69
N ASN A 16 14.81 -21.04 -15.10
CA ASN A 16 14.98 -19.75 -15.75
C ASN A 16 14.85 -18.53 -14.80
N VAL A 17 14.92 -18.74 -13.50
CA VAL A 17 15.04 -17.62 -12.57
C VAL A 17 16.37 -16.92 -12.87
N PRO A 18 16.38 -15.71 -13.45
CA PRO A 18 17.61 -14.98 -13.65
C PRO A 18 18.26 -14.83 -12.27
N ALA A 19 19.53 -15.19 -12.15
CA ALA A 19 20.27 -14.84 -10.96
C ALA A 19 20.14 -13.32 -10.82
N ALA A 20 19.38 -12.88 -9.84
CA ALA A 20 19.27 -11.46 -9.54
C ALA A 20 20.71 -10.98 -9.34
N PRO A 21 21.16 -9.93 -10.05
CA PRO A 21 22.47 -9.40 -9.80
C PRO A 21 22.47 -9.09 -8.30
N VAL A 22 23.41 -9.70 -7.57
CA VAL A 22 23.68 -9.32 -6.19
C VAL A 22 24.11 -7.87 -6.29
N ALA A 23 23.17 -6.96 -6.05
CA ALA A 23 23.50 -5.56 -5.93
C ALA A 23 24.50 -5.52 -4.79
N SER A 24 25.76 -5.23 -5.10
CA SER A 24 26.73 -4.87 -4.09
C SER A 24 26.10 -3.70 -3.34
N LEU A 25 25.74 -3.92 -2.09
CA LEU A 25 25.27 -2.83 -1.23
C LEU A 25 26.37 -1.76 -1.31
N PRO A 26 26.03 -0.52 -1.66
CA PRO A 26 26.99 0.57 -1.62
C PRO A 26 27.53 0.68 -0.19
N PRO A 27 28.75 1.21 -0.01
CA PRO A 27 29.29 1.48 1.31
C PRO A 27 28.24 2.24 2.12
N ASP A 28 28.12 1.93 3.41
CA ASP A 28 27.06 2.34 4.33
C ASP A 28 26.58 3.78 4.12
N THR A 29 25.57 3.94 3.26
CA THR A 29 24.86 5.19 3.00
C THR A 29 23.53 5.23 3.73
N SER A 30 23.33 4.34 4.72
CA SER A 30 22.08 4.16 5.42
C SER A 30 21.54 5.45 6.05
N LEU A 31 22.42 6.32 6.56
CA LEU A 31 22.02 7.61 7.09
C LEU A 31 21.60 8.60 5.99
N GLU A 32 22.22 8.55 4.82
CA GLU A 32 21.89 9.44 3.71
C GLU A 32 20.58 9.02 3.02
N THR A 33 20.32 7.71 2.98
CA THR A 33 19.12 7.14 2.32
C THR A 33 17.96 6.88 3.29
N TYR A 34 18.18 7.08 4.61
CA TYR A 34 17.16 6.85 5.60
C TYR A 34 15.92 7.72 5.37
N GLY A 35 14.77 7.06 5.21
CA GLY A 35 13.50 7.74 4.94
C GLY A 35 13.31 8.22 3.51
N GLU A 36 14.26 7.97 2.59
CA GLU A 36 14.17 8.43 1.20
C GLU A 36 12.92 7.89 0.48
N ASP A 37 12.52 6.67 0.79
CA ASP A 37 11.38 5.99 0.19
C ASP A 37 10.11 6.06 1.07
N VAL A 38 10.01 7.06 1.94
CA VAL A 38 8.86 7.28 2.83
C VAL A 38 8.19 8.62 2.51
N PHE A 39 6.86 8.62 2.34
CA PHE A 39 6.07 9.83 2.16
C PHE A 39 5.82 10.48 3.53
N GLY A 40 6.86 11.07 4.07
CA GLY A 40 6.86 11.71 5.38
C GLY A 40 6.54 13.19 5.35
N GLU A 41 6.79 13.89 6.45
CA GLU A 41 6.51 15.32 6.57
C GLU A 41 7.21 16.18 5.51
N LYS A 42 8.42 15.81 5.13
CA LYS A 42 9.20 16.49 4.08
C LYS A 42 8.46 16.44 2.74
N GLU A 43 8.00 15.26 2.35
CA GLU A 43 7.28 15.02 1.10
C GLU A 43 5.89 15.65 1.14
N ILE A 44 5.18 15.55 2.26
CA ILE A 44 3.89 16.23 2.49
C ILE A 44 4.03 17.74 2.24
N ARG A 45 5.07 18.36 2.77
CA ARG A 45 5.31 19.80 2.59
C ARG A 45 5.78 20.18 1.19
N ALA A 46 6.46 19.25 0.50
CA ALA A 46 7.00 19.50 -0.84
C ALA A 46 5.94 19.33 -1.94
N TYR A 47 5.05 18.35 -1.80
CA TYR A 47 4.11 17.96 -2.84
C TYR A 47 2.69 18.49 -2.63
N LEU A 48 2.33 18.97 -1.43
CA LEU A 48 1.01 19.45 -1.14
C LEU A 48 0.96 20.99 -0.99
N PRO A 49 -0.17 21.62 -1.35
CA PRO A 49 -0.43 23.00 -1.00
C PRO A 49 -0.32 23.19 0.53
N LYS A 50 0.17 24.35 0.98
CA LYS A 50 0.41 24.62 2.41
C LYS A 50 -0.80 24.37 3.30
N ALA A 51 -2.00 24.72 2.84
CA ALA A 51 -3.24 24.53 3.59
C ALA A 51 -3.59 23.03 3.74
N THR A 52 -3.46 22.27 2.65
CA THR A 52 -3.70 20.82 2.63
C THR A 52 -2.66 20.09 3.49
N ALA A 53 -1.38 20.45 3.36
CA ALA A 53 -0.30 19.92 4.18
C ALA A 53 -0.54 20.15 5.68
N ALA A 54 -0.97 21.35 6.07
CA ALA A 54 -1.28 21.66 7.46
C ALA A 54 -2.43 20.81 8.02
N LYS A 55 -3.48 20.58 7.23
CA LYS A 55 -4.59 19.70 7.63
C LYS A 55 -4.14 18.26 7.81
N LEU A 56 -3.37 17.71 6.85
CA LEU A 56 -2.86 16.36 6.94
C LEU A 56 -1.91 16.18 8.12
N LEU A 57 -0.99 17.12 8.33
CA LEU A 57 -0.05 17.07 9.46
C LEU A 57 -0.76 17.19 10.81
N ALA A 58 -1.87 17.90 10.90
CA ALA A 58 -2.68 17.94 12.11
C ALA A 58 -3.31 16.57 12.43
N THR A 59 -3.65 15.77 11.40
CA THR A 59 -4.08 14.39 11.60
C THR A 59 -2.90 13.52 12.03
N VAL A 60 -1.77 13.63 11.35
CA VAL A 60 -0.57 12.81 11.61
C VAL A 60 0.01 13.06 13.00
N ASN A 61 0.16 14.32 13.38
CA ASN A 61 0.90 14.71 14.60
C ASN A 61 0.01 14.90 15.83
N ASP A 62 -1.22 15.39 15.62
CA ASP A 62 -2.11 15.79 16.70
C ASP A 62 -3.29 14.82 16.87
N GLY A 63 -3.39 13.77 16.04
CA GLY A 63 -4.50 12.81 16.08
C GLY A 63 -5.86 13.42 15.74
N LYS A 64 -5.90 14.54 15.01
CA LYS A 64 -7.17 15.13 14.58
C LYS A 64 -7.84 14.26 13.51
N PRO A 65 -9.18 14.23 13.47
CA PRO A 65 -9.88 13.52 12.40
C PRO A 65 -9.41 13.98 11.02
N LEU A 66 -9.25 13.04 10.10
CA LEU A 66 -8.93 13.35 8.71
C LEU A 66 -10.07 14.15 8.08
N ASP A 67 -9.72 15.28 7.45
CA ASP A 67 -10.65 16.02 6.61
C ASP A 67 -10.79 15.32 5.24
N PRO A 68 -11.94 14.72 4.92
CA PRO A 68 -12.11 13.99 3.65
C PRO A 68 -11.92 14.88 2.41
N SER A 69 -12.09 16.19 2.56
CA SER A 69 -11.95 17.13 1.43
C SER A 69 -10.54 17.22 0.86
N ILE A 70 -9.53 16.78 1.61
CA ILE A 70 -8.13 16.81 1.16
C ILE A 70 -7.69 15.51 0.47
N ALA A 71 -8.54 14.48 0.44
CA ALA A 71 -8.14 13.14 0.00
C ALA A 71 -7.63 13.11 -1.46
N ASP A 72 -8.26 13.85 -2.35
CA ASP A 72 -7.83 13.92 -3.75
C ASP A 72 -6.49 14.63 -3.91
N ASP A 73 -6.27 15.74 -3.20
CA ASP A 73 -4.99 16.45 -3.22
C ASP A 73 -3.86 15.54 -2.71
N VAL A 74 -4.12 14.82 -1.61
CA VAL A 74 -3.13 13.90 -1.02
C VAL A 74 -2.86 12.73 -1.96
N ALA A 75 -3.89 12.17 -2.59
CA ALA A 75 -3.73 11.09 -3.56
C ALA A 75 -2.87 11.54 -4.75
N HIS A 76 -3.16 12.71 -5.34
CA HIS A 76 -2.36 13.26 -6.43
C HIS A 76 -0.90 13.45 -6.02
N ALA A 77 -0.65 14.06 -4.87
CA ALA A 77 0.70 14.27 -4.35
C ALA A 77 1.45 12.94 -4.13
N MET A 78 0.81 11.96 -3.51
CA MET A 78 1.38 10.62 -3.33
C MET A 78 1.72 9.94 -4.66
N LYS A 79 0.80 10.02 -5.63
CA LYS A 79 1.02 9.45 -6.98
C LYS A 79 2.23 10.11 -7.63
N ASP A 80 2.29 11.44 -7.67
CA ASP A 80 3.38 12.16 -8.34
C ASP A 80 4.71 11.88 -7.68
N TRP A 81 4.75 11.81 -6.35
CA TRP A 81 5.92 11.37 -5.61
C TRP A 81 6.29 9.92 -5.93
N ALA A 82 5.33 9.00 -5.90
CA ALA A 82 5.59 7.59 -6.18
C ALA A 82 6.11 7.36 -7.60
N LEU A 83 5.54 8.04 -8.59
CA LEU A 83 6.03 8.01 -9.97
C LEU A 83 7.47 8.55 -10.07
N SER A 84 7.83 9.61 -9.33
CA SER A 84 9.19 10.13 -9.28
C SER A 84 10.20 9.13 -8.68
N LYS A 85 9.71 8.19 -7.85
CA LYS A 85 10.48 7.08 -7.29
C LYS A 85 10.47 5.81 -8.15
N GLY A 86 9.82 5.86 -9.33
CA GLY A 86 9.73 4.75 -10.27
C GLY A 86 8.63 3.74 -9.96
N ALA A 87 7.69 4.05 -9.05
CA ALA A 87 6.55 3.20 -8.80
C ALA A 87 5.53 3.32 -9.94
N THR A 88 5.01 2.18 -10.41
CA THR A 88 3.99 2.10 -11.46
C THR A 88 2.67 1.57 -10.93
N HIS A 89 2.70 0.98 -9.74
CA HIS A 89 1.58 0.35 -9.06
C HIS A 89 1.47 0.83 -7.62
N PHE A 90 0.30 0.63 -7.04
CA PHE A 90 0.06 0.83 -5.61
C PHE A 90 -0.63 -0.39 -5.01
N THR A 91 -0.49 -0.54 -3.70
CA THR A 91 -1.18 -1.56 -2.92
C THR A 91 -1.57 -0.99 -1.56
N HIS A 92 -2.72 -1.45 -1.04
CA HIS A 92 -3.08 -1.18 0.34
C HIS A 92 -2.41 -2.22 1.23
N TRP A 93 -1.67 -1.73 2.21
CA TRP A 93 -0.80 -2.52 3.07
C TRP A 93 -1.41 -2.64 4.47
N PHE A 94 -1.94 -3.81 4.79
CA PHE A 94 -2.41 -4.11 6.14
C PHE A 94 -1.31 -4.87 6.88
N GLN A 95 -0.50 -4.14 7.63
CA GLN A 95 0.72 -4.64 8.26
C GLN A 95 0.56 -5.91 9.10
N PRO A 96 -0.48 -6.10 9.94
CA PRO A 96 -0.64 -7.31 10.73
C PRO A 96 -0.74 -8.61 9.93
N LEU A 97 -1.08 -8.52 8.65
CA LEU A 97 -1.26 -9.66 7.76
C LEU A 97 -0.22 -9.72 6.64
N THR A 98 0.77 -8.85 6.68
CA THR A 98 1.86 -8.84 5.70
C THR A 98 2.76 -10.06 5.83
N GLY A 99 3.23 -10.54 4.68
CA GLY A 99 4.02 -11.77 4.59
C GLY A 99 3.22 -13.03 4.30
N GLY A 100 1.92 -13.05 4.62
CA GLY A 100 1.02 -14.15 4.32
C GLY A 100 -0.20 -13.75 3.48
N THR A 101 -0.35 -12.46 3.18
CA THR A 101 -1.51 -11.92 2.46
C THR A 101 -1.30 -11.83 0.97
N ALA A 102 -2.36 -12.09 0.21
CA ALA A 102 -2.41 -11.71 -1.19
C ALA A 102 -2.66 -10.19 -1.26
N GLU A 103 -1.61 -9.44 -1.54
CA GLU A 103 -1.71 -8.01 -1.79
C GLU A 103 -2.30 -7.78 -3.17
N LYS A 104 -3.33 -6.95 -3.27
CA LYS A 104 -3.85 -6.49 -4.54
C LYS A 104 -3.03 -5.31 -5.02
N HIS A 105 -2.35 -5.48 -6.15
CA HIS A 105 -1.58 -4.43 -6.79
C HIS A 105 -2.38 -3.83 -7.93
N ASP A 106 -2.73 -2.55 -7.82
CA ASP A 106 -3.39 -1.79 -8.86
C ASP A 106 -2.39 -0.88 -9.57
N ALA A 107 -2.52 -0.74 -10.90
CA ALA A 107 -1.68 0.17 -11.66
C ALA A 107 -2.19 1.61 -11.56
N PHE A 108 -1.28 2.58 -11.58
CA PHE A 108 -1.65 3.98 -11.78
C PHE A 108 -2.18 4.24 -13.19
N LEU A 109 -1.86 3.35 -14.14
CA LEU A 109 -2.23 3.48 -15.53
C LEU A 109 -3.63 2.92 -15.78
N GLU A 110 -4.55 3.75 -16.26
CA GLU A 110 -5.91 3.35 -16.65
C GLU A 110 -6.13 3.59 -18.14
N PRO A 111 -6.76 2.65 -18.87
CA PRO A 111 -7.19 2.89 -20.26
C PRO A 111 -8.16 4.06 -20.34
N ALA A 112 -7.92 4.98 -21.28
CA ALA A 112 -8.76 6.16 -21.50
C ALA A 112 -9.46 6.16 -22.88
N GLY A 113 -9.25 5.10 -23.67
CA GLY A 113 -9.80 4.95 -25.02
C GLY A 113 -8.90 4.09 -25.90
N PRO A 114 -9.20 3.94 -27.21
CA PRO A 114 -8.35 3.20 -28.12
C PRO A 114 -6.95 3.79 -28.17
N ALA A 115 -5.95 3.00 -27.78
CA ALA A 115 -4.52 3.38 -27.71
C ALA A 115 -4.22 4.61 -26.82
N GLN A 116 -5.08 4.93 -25.86
CA GLN A 116 -4.89 6.02 -24.91
C GLN A 116 -4.95 5.50 -23.49
N ALA A 117 -4.12 6.08 -22.62
CA ALA A 117 -4.10 5.79 -21.20
C ALA A 117 -3.85 7.07 -20.38
N VAL A 118 -4.33 7.09 -19.17
CA VAL A 118 -4.11 8.16 -18.20
C VAL A 118 -3.51 7.60 -16.92
N GLN A 119 -2.71 8.37 -16.24
CA GLN A 119 -2.26 8.04 -14.89
C GLN A 119 -3.24 8.65 -13.89
N ARG A 120 -3.92 7.79 -13.14
CA ARG A 120 -4.92 8.20 -12.16
C ARG A 120 -4.67 7.55 -10.81
N PHE A 121 -4.86 8.35 -9.78
CA PHE A 121 -4.97 7.91 -8.40
C PHE A 121 -5.79 8.97 -7.66
N SER A 122 -7.01 8.63 -7.28
CA SER A 122 -7.96 9.54 -6.64
C SER A 122 -7.98 9.34 -5.13
N GLY A 123 -8.59 10.28 -4.41
CA GLY A 123 -8.86 10.14 -2.98
C GLY A 123 -9.67 8.88 -2.66
N ARG A 124 -10.59 8.49 -3.55
CA ARG A 124 -11.30 7.20 -3.41
C ARG A 124 -10.35 6.01 -3.49
N ASN A 125 -9.39 6.03 -4.42
CA ASN A 125 -8.37 4.97 -4.51
C ASN A 125 -7.43 4.98 -3.30
N LEU A 126 -7.13 6.15 -2.75
CA LEU A 126 -6.30 6.29 -1.56
C LEU A 126 -7.00 5.73 -0.31
N ILE A 127 -8.24 6.15 -0.08
CA ILE A 127 -8.99 5.79 1.14
C ILE A 127 -9.46 4.34 1.13
N GLY A 128 -10.00 3.89 -0.01
CA GLY A 128 -10.62 2.56 -0.13
C GLY A 128 -9.61 1.46 -0.36
N GLY A 129 -9.37 0.63 0.65
CA GLY A 129 -8.60 -0.60 0.53
C GLY A 129 -9.45 -1.80 0.14
N GLU A 130 -9.04 -2.99 0.55
CA GLU A 130 -9.77 -4.23 0.31
C GLU A 130 -11.17 -4.20 0.95
N THR A 131 -12.15 -4.68 0.20
CA THR A 131 -13.55 -4.68 0.61
C THR A 131 -13.94 -5.91 1.42
N ASP A 132 -13.08 -6.92 1.50
CA ASP A 132 -13.35 -8.17 2.20
C ASP A 132 -12.04 -8.83 2.67
N ALA A 133 -12.04 -9.31 3.92
CA ALA A 133 -10.93 -10.08 4.48
C ALA A 133 -10.83 -11.51 3.90
N SER A 134 -11.77 -11.95 3.07
CA SER A 134 -11.74 -13.26 2.40
C SER A 134 -10.57 -13.44 1.43
N SER A 135 -9.99 -12.35 0.95
CA SER A 135 -8.80 -12.35 0.09
C SER A 135 -7.50 -12.67 0.85
N PHE A 136 -7.52 -12.65 2.19
CA PHE A 136 -6.35 -12.95 2.99
C PHE A 136 -6.08 -14.47 3.04
N PRO A 137 -4.86 -14.94 2.65
CA PRO A 137 -4.55 -16.37 2.62
C PRO A 137 -4.66 -17.08 3.97
N SER A 138 -4.46 -16.33 5.07
CA SER A 138 -4.62 -16.83 6.44
C SER A 138 -6.08 -16.83 6.90
N GLY A 139 -6.98 -16.25 6.11
CA GLY A 139 -8.40 -16.18 6.37
C GLY A 139 -9.09 -17.52 6.10
N GLY A 140 -8.84 -18.54 6.91
CA GLY A 140 -9.73 -19.68 6.97
C GLY A 140 -11.16 -19.21 7.27
N LEU A 141 -12.16 -20.05 6.98
CA LEU A 141 -13.59 -19.74 7.14
C LEU A 141 -13.95 -18.98 8.45
N ARG A 142 -13.23 -19.28 9.52
CA ARG A 142 -13.44 -18.65 10.82
C ARG A 142 -12.89 -17.22 10.86
N SER A 143 -11.70 -16.98 10.32
CA SER A 143 -11.11 -15.65 10.28
C SER A 143 -11.88 -14.69 9.39
N THR A 144 -12.41 -15.17 8.26
CA THR A 144 -13.28 -14.37 7.38
C THR A 144 -14.62 -14.04 8.01
N PHE A 145 -15.16 -14.92 8.85
CA PHE A 145 -16.42 -14.67 9.55
C PHE A 145 -16.24 -13.64 10.68
N GLU A 146 -15.14 -13.71 11.42
CA GLU A 146 -14.85 -12.81 12.54
C GLU A 146 -14.27 -11.45 12.08
N ALA A 147 -13.61 -11.43 10.91
CA ALA A 147 -12.93 -10.24 10.38
C ALA A 147 -13.64 -9.64 9.15
N ARG A 148 -14.97 -9.71 9.10
CA ARG A 148 -15.73 -9.06 8.04
C ARG A 148 -15.66 -7.55 8.16
N GLY A 149 -15.13 -6.93 7.12
CA GLY A 149 -14.93 -5.50 7.07
C GLY A 149 -14.15 -5.12 5.84
N TYR A 150 -13.61 -3.95 5.86
CA TYR A 150 -12.76 -3.40 4.81
C TYR A 150 -11.54 -2.75 5.43
N THR A 151 -10.50 -2.56 4.62
CA THR A 151 -9.38 -1.74 5.01
C THR A 151 -9.53 -0.32 4.49
N SER A 152 -9.05 0.64 5.24
CA SER A 152 -9.05 2.05 4.86
C SER A 152 -7.68 2.65 5.11
N TRP A 153 -7.32 3.67 4.34
CA TRP A 153 -6.07 4.38 4.52
C TRP A 153 -5.89 4.84 5.96
N ASP A 154 -4.72 4.56 6.51
CA ASP A 154 -4.26 5.07 7.80
C ASP A 154 -3.33 6.28 7.56
N PRO A 155 -3.81 7.52 7.75
CA PRO A 155 -2.99 8.70 7.54
C PRO A 155 -1.89 8.89 8.59
N THR A 156 -1.95 8.19 9.71
CA THR A 156 -0.96 8.28 10.79
C THR A 156 0.27 7.42 10.53
N SER A 157 0.17 6.48 9.60
CA SER A 157 1.28 5.66 9.14
C SER A 157 1.75 6.15 7.77
N PRO A 158 3.03 6.47 7.59
CA PRO A 158 3.49 7.01 6.32
C PRO A 158 3.43 5.95 5.21
N ALA A 159 2.95 6.35 4.03
CA ALA A 159 3.09 5.55 2.83
C ALA A 159 4.57 5.41 2.44
N PHE A 160 4.93 4.33 1.78
CA PHE A 160 6.32 4.05 1.44
C PHE A 160 6.46 3.32 0.10
N ILE A 161 7.64 3.39 -0.48
CA ILE A 161 7.97 2.69 -1.71
C ILE A 161 8.65 1.36 -1.39
N LYS A 162 8.05 0.28 -1.88
CA LYS A 162 8.66 -1.06 -1.88
C LYS A 162 9.34 -1.30 -3.22
N ARG A 163 10.66 -1.41 -3.21
CA ARG A 163 11.45 -1.67 -4.42
C ARG A 163 11.54 -3.18 -4.68
N HIS A 164 11.49 -3.55 -5.94
CA HIS A 164 11.72 -4.92 -6.41
C HIS A 164 12.67 -4.92 -7.60
N ALA A 165 13.08 -6.12 -8.04
CA ALA A 165 14.00 -6.27 -9.16
C ALA A 165 13.53 -5.57 -10.46
N ASN A 166 12.22 -5.51 -10.68
CA ASN A 166 11.62 -5.02 -11.93
C ASN A 166 10.81 -3.72 -11.77
N GLY A 167 10.99 -2.98 -10.67
CA GLY A 167 10.26 -1.74 -10.46
C GLY A 167 10.00 -1.42 -8.99
N ALA A 168 8.97 -0.64 -8.76
CA ALA A 168 8.58 -0.22 -7.42
C ALA A 168 7.05 -0.14 -7.29
N THR A 169 6.57 -0.30 -6.07
CA THR A 169 5.15 -0.21 -5.70
C THR A 169 4.97 0.77 -4.54
N LEU A 170 4.00 1.64 -4.64
CA LEU A 170 3.53 2.46 -3.53
C LEU A 170 2.75 1.59 -2.57
N CYS A 171 3.21 1.48 -1.33
CA CYS A 171 2.51 0.79 -0.25
C CYS A 171 1.78 1.81 0.62
N ILE A 172 0.47 1.65 0.76
CA ILE A 172 -0.41 2.56 1.50
C ILE A 172 -0.84 1.83 2.77
N PRO A 173 -0.34 2.23 3.94
CA PRO A 173 -0.76 1.64 5.20
C PRO A 173 -2.26 1.78 5.43
N THR A 174 -2.88 0.75 5.97
CA THR A 174 -4.32 0.70 6.19
C THR A 174 -4.66 0.23 7.59
N VAL A 175 -5.82 0.66 8.07
CA VAL A 175 -6.51 0.12 9.23
C VAL A 175 -7.68 -0.74 8.78
N PHE A 176 -8.07 -1.68 9.60
CA PHE A 176 -9.24 -2.52 9.37
C PHE A 176 -10.49 -1.87 9.99
N CYS A 177 -11.56 -1.80 9.19
CA CYS A 177 -12.85 -1.28 9.61
C CYS A 177 -13.89 -2.40 9.56
N SER A 178 -14.47 -2.75 10.70
CA SER A 178 -15.53 -3.75 10.77
C SER A 178 -16.84 -3.24 10.14
N TYR A 179 -17.57 -4.11 9.46
CA TYR A 179 -18.92 -3.80 8.96
C TYR A 179 -19.95 -3.58 10.07
N THR A 180 -19.68 -4.07 11.28
CA THR A 180 -20.59 -3.84 12.42
C THR A 180 -20.46 -2.42 12.98
N GLY A 181 -19.47 -1.66 12.54
CA GLY A 181 -19.18 -0.33 13.08
C GLY A 181 -18.65 -0.35 14.52
N GLU A 182 -18.47 -1.52 15.10
CA GLU A 182 -17.77 -1.64 16.38
C GLU A 182 -16.31 -1.30 16.17
N ALA A 183 -15.83 -0.36 16.97
CA ALA A 183 -14.40 -0.12 17.07
C ALA A 183 -13.77 -1.45 17.48
N LEU A 184 -12.83 -1.89 16.66
CA LEU A 184 -12.07 -3.06 16.99
C LEU A 184 -11.41 -2.80 18.35
N ASP A 185 -11.72 -3.62 19.32
CA ASP A 185 -11.22 -3.46 20.69
C ASP A 185 -9.89 -4.18 20.88
N SER A 186 -9.28 -3.99 22.05
CA SER A 186 -8.03 -4.63 22.44
C SER A 186 -8.04 -6.17 22.43
N LYS A 187 -9.16 -6.80 22.17
CA LYS A 187 -9.34 -8.25 22.13
C LYS A 187 -9.18 -8.82 20.73
N THR A 188 -9.14 -7.98 19.72
CA THR A 188 -9.01 -8.42 18.33
C THR A 188 -7.56 -8.22 17.89
N PRO A 189 -6.78 -9.29 17.61
CA PRO A 189 -5.34 -9.19 17.33
C PRO A 189 -4.98 -8.44 16.05
N LEU A 190 -5.96 -8.05 15.26
CA LEU A 190 -5.80 -7.31 14.02
C LEU A 190 -5.61 -5.79 14.21
N LEU A 191 -5.49 -5.32 15.46
CA LEU A 191 -5.75 -3.94 15.85
C LEU A 191 -4.57 -3.10 16.24
N ARG A 192 -3.39 -3.58 15.99
CA ARG A 192 -2.20 -2.82 16.37
C ARG A 192 -2.16 -1.44 15.73
N SER A 193 -2.69 -1.32 14.53
CA SER A 193 -2.78 -0.03 13.84
C SER A 193 -3.79 0.92 14.47
N VAL A 194 -4.90 0.39 14.99
CA VAL A 194 -5.94 1.18 15.68
C VAL A 194 -5.53 1.55 17.10
N GLN A 195 -4.71 0.75 17.76
CA GLN A 195 -4.17 1.09 19.09
C GLN A 195 -3.09 2.18 19.03
N ALA A 196 -2.54 2.42 17.85
CA ALA A 196 -1.63 3.54 17.61
C ALA A 196 -2.35 4.83 17.19
N LEU A 197 -3.65 4.74 16.93
CA LEU A 197 -4.58 5.85 16.70
C LEU A 197 -5.26 6.23 18.01
#